data_6ad966b13658d028c4ae5c81bb685c79
#
_entry.id   6ad966b13658d028c4ae5c81bb685c79
#
_cell.length_a   1.000
_cell.length_b   1.000
_cell.length_c   1.000
_cell.angle_alpha   90.00
_cell.angle_beta   90.00
_cell.angle_gamma   90.00
#
_symmetry.space_group_name_H-M   'P 1'
#
loop_
_entity.id
_entity.type
_entity.pdbx_description
1 polymer ?
#
loop_
_entity_poly.entity_id
_entity_poly.type
_entity_poly.pdbx_seq_one_letter_code
_entity_poly.pdbx_strand_id
1 'polypeptide(L)'
;MTRMSTSFAALLTATLATSAFAEGEVNIYSSRHYDTDESLYTEFEEATGITINRIEGKADELIARMNAEGANSPADILLTVDTSRLARAKNAGILQAIDSDVLEARIPANLQDEDNQWYGFSQRARIIFFDKAKVQNPPATYLELADPAYAGKVCIRSSSNTYNQTLLASIVTHHGEEAAKTWAAGIVDNMARPPQGGDTDQLRGIVSGECEIAVSNSYYFARALRKNVKGLSDDIEKIGIQFPSQDTVGAHMNLSGAGVAAHAPNKENAIKFLEYLASERAQGYFSAGNDEYPSVEGVELAESVAALGDFKADTVNLSIVAKNIPVAQKIFNEVGWK
;
A
#
# COMPACT_ATOMS: atom_id res chain seq x y z
N MET A 1 -65.17 62.79 -13.50
CA MET A 1 -63.76 62.82 -13.24
C MET A 1 -63.44 61.60 -12.38
N THR A 2 -63.02 60.47 -13.03
CA THR A 2 -62.81 59.18 -12.40
C THR A 2 -61.31 58.99 -12.20
N ARG A 3 -60.85 58.85 -10.97
CA ARG A 3 -59.47 58.58 -10.63
C ARG A 3 -59.25 57.06 -10.63
N MET A 4 -58.41 56.59 -11.55
CA MET A 4 -57.88 55.20 -11.57
C MET A 4 -56.69 55.13 -10.62
N SER A 5 -56.81 54.29 -9.59
CA SER A 5 -55.66 53.91 -8.70
C SER A 5 -55.04 52.66 -9.24
N THR A 6 -53.78 52.76 -9.65
CA THR A 6 -52.93 51.64 -10.05
C THR A 6 -52.19 51.10 -8.83
N SER A 7 -52.52 49.89 -8.38
CA SER A 7 -51.81 49.18 -7.33
C SER A 7 -50.59 48.40 -7.94
N PHE A 8 -49.39 48.78 -7.53
CA PHE A 8 -48.15 48.05 -7.85
C PHE A 8 -48.00 46.92 -6.83
N ALA A 9 -48.11 45.68 -7.28
CA ALA A 9 -47.82 44.52 -6.49
C ALA A 9 -46.27 44.21 -6.66
N ALA A 10 -45.51 44.42 -5.60
CA ALA A 10 -44.10 44.01 -5.54
C ALA A 10 -44.02 42.51 -5.23
N LEU A 11 -43.53 41.74 -6.20
CA LEU A 11 -43.20 40.32 -6.02
C LEU A 11 -41.86 40.26 -5.28
N LEU A 12 -41.90 39.84 -4.01
CA LEU A 12 -40.69 39.49 -3.23
C LEU A 12 -40.28 38.06 -3.63
N THR A 13 -39.25 37.92 -4.46
CA THR A 13 -38.57 36.65 -4.71
C THR A 13 -37.68 36.34 -3.50
N ALA A 14 -38.13 35.44 -2.62
CA ALA A 14 -37.29 34.86 -1.56
C ALA A 14 -36.34 33.83 -2.21
N THR A 15 -35.07 34.19 -2.36
CA THR A 15 -34.00 33.24 -2.64
C THR A 15 -33.79 32.40 -1.40
N LEU A 16 -34.27 31.16 -1.44
CA LEU A 16 -33.89 30.12 -0.47
C LEU A 16 -32.40 29.82 -0.69
N ALA A 17 -31.54 30.40 0.13
CA ALA A 17 -30.18 29.94 0.29
C ALA A 17 -30.26 28.53 0.94
N THR A 18 -30.09 27.48 0.16
CA THR A 18 -29.84 26.14 0.68
C THR A 18 -28.49 26.21 1.36
N SER A 19 -28.47 26.29 2.70
CA SER A 19 -27.28 25.97 3.47
C SER A 19 -26.94 24.52 3.15
N ALA A 20 -25.83 24.32 2.45
CA ALA A 20 -25.19 23.04 2.38
C ALA A 20 -24.74 22.69 3.82
N PHE A 21 -25.57 21.95 4.52
CA PHE A 21 -25.12 21.30 5.75
C PHE A 21 -24.06 20.26 5.32
N ALA A 22 -22.92 20.23 6.01
CA ALA A 22 -21.98 19.11 5.89
C ALA A 22 -22.80 17.81 6.06
N GLU A 23 -22.69 16.89 5.12
CA GLU A 23 -23.44 15.61 5.15
C GLU A 23 -22.89 14.65 6.23
N GLY A 24 -22.26 15.16 7.30
CA GLY A 24 -21.69 14.41 8.40
C GLY A 24 -20.17 14.36 8.36
N GLU A 25 -19.62 13.33 8.98
CA GLU A 25 -18.16 13.15 9.12
C GLU A 25 -17.75 11.71 8.82
N VAL A 26 -16.43 11.50 8.62
CA VAL A 26 -15.78 10.19 8.61
C VAL A 26 -14.51 10.26 9.42
N ASN A 27 -14.34 9.31 10.35
CA ASN A 27 -13.20 9.24 11.27
C ASN A 27 -12.22 8.15 10.80
N ILE A 28 -11.02 8.55 10.36
CA ILE A 28 -10.03 7.66 9.77
C ILE A 28 -8.86 7.45 10.75
N TYR A 29 -8.61 6.19 11.11
CA TYR A 29 -7.38 5.80 11.77
C TYR A 29 -6.39 5.39 10.69
N SER A 30 -5.35 6.22 10.47
CA SER A 30 -4.43 6.08 9.35
C SER A 30 -3.00 5.81 9.80
N SER A 31 -2.39 4.77 9.25
CA SER A 31 -0.93 4.61 9.30
C SER A 31 -0.22 5.15 8.05
N ARG A 32 -0.95 5.75 7.13
CA ARG A 32 -0.41 6.55 6.04
C ARG A 32 -0.28 8.01 6.52
N HIS A 33 0.84 8.61 6.22
CA HIS A 33 1.16 9.98 6.63
C HIS A 33 1.98 10.69 5.52
N TYR A 34 1.49 10.54 4.29
CA TYR A 34 2.11 11.20 3.15
C TYR A 34 1.45 12.57 2.94
N ASP A 35 2.27 13.62 2.84
CA ASP A 35 1.78 14.99 2.57
C ASP A 35 0.92 15.04 1.30
N THR A 36 1.16 14.14 0.35
CA THR A 36 0.42 14.02 -0.90
C THR A 36 -1.00 13.48 -0.72
N ASP A 37 -1.29 12.75 0.37
CA ASP A 37 -2.63 12.26 0.67
C ASP A 37 -3.58 13.41 1.10
N GLU A 38 -3.06 14.59 1.50
CA GLU A 38 -3.88 15.76 1.86
C GLU A 38 -4.80 16.19 0.73
N SER A 39 -4.33 16.12 -0.52
CA SER A 39 -5.17 16.46 -1.67
C SER A 39 -6.37 15.52 -1.82
N LEU A 40 -6.21 14.23 -1.50
CA LEU A 40 -7.30 13.25 -1.52
C LEU A 40 -8.39 13.61 -0.53
N TYR A 41 -7.99 13.99 0.69
CA TYR A 41 -8.93 14.34 1.74
C TYR A 41 -9.67 15.63 1.41
N THR A 42 -8.94 16.68 1.01
CA THR A 42 -9.53 17.98 0.66
C THR A 42 -10.51 17.83 -0.50
N GLU A 43 -10.16 17.13 -1.57
CA GLU A 43 -11.06 16.94 -2.72
C GLU A 43 -12.32 16.13 -2.37
N PHE A 44 -12.19 15.13 -1.50
CA PHE A 44 -13.35 14.39 -1.01
C PHE A 44 -14.30 15.30 -0.21
N GLU A 45 -13.76 16.10 0.72
CA GLU A 45 -14.55 17.06 1.51
C GLU A 45 -15.26 18.09 0.63
N GLU A 46 -14.55 18.65 -0.36
CA GLU A 46 -15.11 19.61 -1.32
C GLU A 46 -16.22 19.01 -2.19
N ALA A 47 -16.04 17.75 -2.61
CA ALA A 47 -16.99 17.07 -3.48
C ALA A 47 -18.26 16.59 -2.76
N THR A 48 -18.15 16.24 -1.47
CA THR A 48 -19.24 15.57 -0.74
C THR A 48 -19.82 16.38 0.41
N GLY A 49 -19.10 17.38 0.92
CA GLY A 49 -19.44 18.08 2.15
C GLY A 49 -19.21 17.24 3.43
N ILE A 50 -18.66 16.03 3.32
CA ILE A 50 -18.35 15.16 4.45
C ILE A 50 -16.99 15.55 5.02
N THR A 51 -16.93 15.87 6.33
CA THR A 51 -15.68 16.24 6.99
C THR A 51 -14.84 15.00 7.33
N ILE A 52 -13.55 15.06 7.07
CA ILE A 52 -12.60 13.99 7.40
C ILE A 52 -11.86 14.32 8.71
N ASN A 53 -12.05 13.49 9.74
CA ASN A 53 -11.27 13.53 10.96
C ASN A 53 -10.22 12.41 10.92
N ARG A 54 -8.96 12.72 11.21
CA ARG A 54 -7.86 11.73 11.16
C ARG A 54 -7.14 11.58 12.49
N ILE A 55 -6.84 10.33 12.82
CA ILE A 55 -5.86 9.97 13.84
C ILE A 55 -4.76 9.19 13.15
N GLU A 56 -3.56 9.77 13.13
CA GLU A 56 -2.39 9.16 12.52
C GLU A 56 -1.50 8.50 13.56
N GLY A 57 -0.95 7.33 13.20
CA GLY A 57 -0.10 6.58 14.11
C GLY A 57 0.49 5.32 13.47
N LYS A 58 1.24 4.56 14.27
CA LYS A 58 1.71 3.26 13.78
C LYS A 58 0.55 2.28 13.67
N ALA A 59 0.53 1.49 12.58
CA ALA A 59 -0.58 0.58 12.31
C ALA A 59 -0.91 -0.36 13.49
N ASP A 60 0.10 -0.94 14.12
CA ASP A 60 -0.10 -1.88 15.22
C ASP A 60 -0.67 -1.18 16.46
N GLU A 61 -0.30 0.08 16.72
CA GLU A 61 -0.84 0.91 17.79
C GLU A 61 -2.31 1.27 17.51
N LEU A 62 -2.65 1.60 16.25
CA LEU A 62 -4.02 1.90 15.84
C LEU A 62 -4.92 0.66 15.92
N ILE A 63 -4.45 -0.50 15.47
CA ILE A 63 -5.17 -1.77 15.58
C ILE A 63 -5.44 -2.11 17.06
N ALA A 64 -4.40 -2.00 17.92
CA ALA A 64 -4.53 -2.24 19.35
C ALA A 64 -5.52 -1.26 20.01
N ARG A 65 -5.48 0.02 19.59
CA ARG A 65 -6.40 1.04 20.07
C ARG A 65 -7.84 0.74 19.68
N MET A 66 -8.12 0.45 18.39
CA MET A 66 -9.47 0.10 17.94
C MET A 66 -10.01 -1.13 18.68
N ASN A 67 -9.16 -2.14 18.90
CA ASN A 67 -9.54 -3.34 19.65
C ASN A 67 -9.87 -3.02 21.12
N ALA A 68 -9.12 -2.14 21.76
CA ALA A 68 -9.35 -1.72 23.15
C ALA A 68 -10.60 -0.83 23.28
N GLU A 69 -10.86 0.03 22.32
CA GLU A 69 -12.06 0.89 22.28
C GLU A 69 -13.33 0.07 22.01
N GLY A 70 -13.20 -1.03 21.24
CA GLY A 70 -14.31 -1.95 20.92
C GLY A 70 -15.51 -1.22 20.31
N ALA A 71 -16.71 -1.43 20.87
CA ALA A 71 -17.93 -0.80 20.38
C ALA A 71 -18.00 0.74 20.62
N ASN A 72 -17.09 1.29 21.41
CA ASN A 72 -17.00 2.72 21.67
C ASN A 72 -15.95 3.42 20.77
N SER A 73 -15.32 2.68 19.85
CA SER A 73 -14.35 3.28 18.91
C SER A 73 -15.05 4.34 18.05
N PRO A 74 -14.50 5.54 17.95
CA PRO A 74 -15.01 6.54 17.01
C PRO A 74 -14.56 6.26 15.56
N ALA A 75 -13.66 5.30 15.34
CA ALA A 75 -13.11 5.02 14.02
C ALA A 75 -14.17 4.46 13.07
N ASP A 76 -14.25 5.04 11.89
CA ASP A 76 -15.05 4.54 10.76
C ASP A 76 -14.21 3.70 9.82
N ILE A 77 -12.94 4.07 9.64
CA ILE A 77 -12.01 3.44 8.70
C ILE A 77 -10.67 3.17 9.36
N LEU A 78 -10.10 1.98 9.11
CA LEU A 78 -8.68 1.73 9.25
C LEU A 78 -8.02 1.78 7.88
N LEU A 79 -7.10 2.74 7.67
CA LEU A 79 -6.30 2.90 6.47
C LEU A 79 -4.84 2.56 6.78
N THR A 80 -4.29 1.54 6.13
CA THR A 80 -2.95 1.05 6.45
C THR A 80 -2.17 0.59 5.22
N VAL A 81 -0.90 0.30 5.42
CA VAL A 81 0.00 -0.27 4.41
C VAL A 81 0.31 -1.71 4.77
N ASP A 82 0.45 -2.56 3.75
CA ASP A 82 0.74 -3.98 3.86
C ASP A 82 -0.45 -4.87 4.25
N THR A 83 -0.65 -5.88 3.43
CA THR A 83 -1.75 -6.86 3.60
C THR A 83 -1.71 -7.59 4.96
N SER A 84 -0.50 -7.77 5.55
CA SER A 84 -0.35 -8.40 6.86
C SER A 84 -1.07 -7.65 7.97
N ARG A 85 -1.12 -6.31 7.88
CA ARG A 85 -1.80 -5.47 8.87
C ARG A 85 -3.30 -5.50 8.70
N LEU A 86 -3.79 -5.51 7.46
CA LEU A 86 -5.22 -5.71 7.16
C LEU A 86 -5.71 -7.07 7.65
N ALA A 87 -4.92 -8.12 7.41
CA ALA A 87 -5.23 -9.45 7.93
C ALA A 87 -5.25 -9.51 9.46
N ARG A 88 -4.32 -8.82 10.15
CA ARG A 88 -4.37 -8.72 11.62
C ARG A 88 -5.60 -7.98 12.11
N ALA A 89 -5.98 -6.88 11.46
CA ALA A 89 -7.19 -6.14 11.78
C ALA A 89 -8.45 -7.01 11.59
N LYS A 90 -8.54 -7.75 10.48
CA LYS A 90 -9.59 -8.72 10.22
C LYS A 90 -9.63 -9.79 11.31
N ASN A 91 -8.50 -10.42 11.62
CA ASN A 91 -8.41 -11.49 12.62
C ASN A 91 -8.71 -11.00 14.05
N ALA A 92 -8.50 -9.73 14.34
CA ALA A 92 -8.88 -9.09 15.59
C ALA A 92 -10.39 -8.75 15.65
N GLY A 93 -11.14 -8.94 14.56
CA GLY A 93 -12.57 -8.64 14.50
C GLY A 93 -12.89 -7.14 14.54
N ILE A 94 -11.92 -6.28 14.20
CA ILE A 94 -12.13 -4.81 14.21
C ILE A 94 -12.56 -4.25 12.86
N LEU A 95 -12.73 -5.08 11.85
CA LEU A 95 -13.29 -4.72 10.55
C LEU A 95 -14.62 -5.44 10.33
N GLN A 96 -15.48 -4.86 9.50
CA GLN A 96 -16.74 -5.47 9.05
C GLN A 96 -16.74 -5.67 7.54
N ALA A 97 -17.49 -6.66 7.08
CA ALA A 97 -17.79 -6.81 5.67
C ALA A 97 -18.65 -5.64 5.18
N ILE A 98 -18.34 -5.16 4.00
CA ILE A 98 -19.14 -4.15 3.30
C ILE A 98 -19.55 -4.70 1.93
N ASP A 99 -20.71 -4.27 1.47
CA ASP A 99 -21.27 -4.58 0.15
C ASP A 99 -21.22 -3.29 -0.67
N SER A 100 -20.40 -3.28 -1.73
CA SER A 100 -20.25 -2.13 -2.62
C SER A 100 -19.92 -2.61 -4.03
N ASP A 101 -20.92 -2.56 -4.90
CA ASP A 101 -20.78 -2.84 -6.34
C ASP A 101 -19.65 -2.02 -6.98
N VAL A 102 -19.41 -0.80 -6.49
CA VAL A 102 -18.37 0.09 -6.99
C VAL A 102 -16.98 -0.45 -6.66
N LEU A 103 -16.74 -0.86 -5.41
CA LEU A 103 -15.46 -1.41 -4.99
C LEU A 103 -15.19 -2.76 -5.65
N GLU A 104 -16.19 -3.64 -5.68
CA GLU A 104 -16.07 -4.96 -6.29
C GLU A 104 -15.80 -4.89 -7.79
N ALA A 105 -16.41 -3.93 -8.49
CA ALA A 105 -16.20 -3.76 -9.92
C ALA A 105 -14.87 -3.07 -10.28
N ARG A 106 -14.34 -2.20 -9.41
CA ARG A 106 -13.15 -1.40 -9.72
C ARG A 106 -11.85 -1.97 -9.22
N ILE A 107 -11.86 -2.58 -8.04
CA ILE A 107 -10.65 -3.16 -7.45
C ILE A 107 -10.53 -4.61 -7.92
N PRO A 108 -9.40 -5.03 -8.50
CA PRO A 108 -9.19 -6.43 -8.89
C PRO A 108 -9.39 -7.41 -7.73
N ALA A 109 -10.00 -8.56 -7.99
CA ALA A 109 -10.36 -9.54 -6.96
C ALA A 109 -9.18 -10.04 -6.09
N ASN A 110 -7.97 -10.05 -6.65
CA ASN A 110 -6.75 -10.39 -5.90
C ASN A 110 -6.31 -9.32 -4.89
N LEU A 111 -6.88 -8.12 -4.98
CA LEU A 111 -6.65 -6.99 -4.06
C LEU A 111 -7.84 -6.73 -3.13
N GLN A 112 -8.80 -7.64 -3.11
CA GLN A 112 -9.96 -7.62 -2.22
C GLN A 112 -9.84 -8.74 -1.19
N ASP A 113 -10.35 -8.50 0.01
CA ASP A 113 -10.50 -9.55 1.00
C ASP A 113 -11.56 -10.57 0.57
N GLU A 114 -11.33 -11.85 0.83
CA GLU A 114 -12.26 -12.93 0.50
C GLU A 114 -13.66 -12.78 1.17
N ASP A 115 -13.71 -12.04 2.30
CA ASP A 115 -14.94 -11.76 3.04
C ASP A 115 -15.34 -10.29 2.97
N ASN A 116 -14.85 -9.52 2.00
CA ASN A 116 -15.15 -8.12 1.76
C ASN A 116 -14.90 -7.18 2.96
N GLN A 117 -13.92 -7.50 3.82
CA GLN A 117 -13.60 -6.68 5.00
C GLN A 117 -12.55 -5.61 4.72
N TRP A 118 -11.79 -5.71 3.64
CA TRP A 118 -10.83 -4.70 3.20
C TRP A 118 -10.61 -4.73 1.68
N TYR A 119 -10.14 -3.59 1.15
CA TYR A 119 -9.83 -3.38 -0.26
C TYR A 119 -8.48 -2.69 -0.40
N GLY A 120 -7.73 -3.02 -1.46
CA GLY A 120 -6.45 -2.42 -1.80
C GLY A 120 -6.61 -1.23 -2.74
N PHE A 121 -6.03 -0.09 -2.40
CA PHE A 121 -6.17 1.15 -3.16
C PHE A 121 -4.90 1.59 -3.88
N SER A 122 -3.74 1.08 -3.49
CA SER A 122 -2.49 1.25 -4.23
C SER A 122 -1.61 0.04 -4.05
N GLN A 123 -0.70 -0.18 -5.02
CA GLN A 123 0.15 -1.36 -5.06
C GLN A 123 1.63 -1.00 -5.14
N ARG A 124 2.48 -1.92 -4.72
CA ARG A 124 3.93 -1.86 -4.91
C ARG A 124 4.47 -3.25 -5.22
N ALA A 125 5.40 -3.33 -6.16
CA ALA A 125 6.15 -4.55 -6.42
C ALA A 125 7.33 -4.65 -5.45
N ARG A 126 7.66 -5.85 -5.01
CA ARG A 126 8.90 -6.16 -4.30
C ARG A 126 9.95 -6.55 -5.34
N ILE A 127 10.96 -5.72 -5.56
CA ILE A 127 11.87 -5.81 -6.70
C ILE A 127 13.28 -6.17 -6.23
N ILE A 128 14.02 -6.87 -7.08
CA ILE A 128 15.45 -7.10 -6.95
C ILE A 128 16.17 -5.95 -7.67
N PHE A 129 17.00 -5.24 -6.94
CA PHE A 129 17.89 -4.20 -7.45
C PHE A 129 19.32 -4.69 -7.40
N PHE A 130 20.17 -4.27 -8.34
CA PHE A 130 21.53 -4.74 -8.42
C PHE A 130 22.50 -3.66 -8.95
N ASP A 131 23.79 -3.80 -8.60
CA ASP A 131 24.86 -2.97 -9.15
C ASP A 131 25.16 -3.43 -10.58
N LYS A 132 24.87 -2.57 -11.58
CA LYS A 132 25.07 -2.87 -13.01
C LYS A 132 26.51 -3.17 -13.38
N ALA A 133 27.48 -2.63 -12.64
CA ALA A 133 28.89 -2.86 -12.93
C ALA A 133 29.38 -4.20 -12.41
N LYS A 134 28.79 -4.72 -11.33
CA LYS A 134 29.24 -5.93 -10.63
C LYS A 134 28.42 -7.16 -10.96
N VAL A 135 27.11 -7.02 -11.19
CA VAL A 135 26.19 -8.14 -11.41
C VAL A 135 25.74 -8.17 -12.86
N GLN A 136 26.34 -9.07 -13.66
CA GLN A 136 26.01 -9.21 -15.08
C GLN A 136 24.75 -10.05 -15.31
N ASN A 137 24.47 -11.02 -14.43
CA ASN A 137 23.30 -11.88 -14.46
C ASN A 137 22.61 -11.79 -13.11
N PRO A 138 21.66 -10.85 -12.95
CA PRO A 138 20.90 -10.71 -11.71
C PRO A 138 19.97 -11.91 -11.50
N PRO A 139 19.62 -12.26 -10.25
CA PRO A 139 18.70 -13.34 -9.95
C PRO A 139 17.36 -13.12 -10.66
N ALA A 140 16.93 -14.07 -11.51
CA ALA A 140 15.68 -13.95 -12.25
C ALA A 140 14.44 -14.26 -11.40
N THR A 141 14.62 -14.93 -10.26
CA THR A 141 13.55 -15.29 -9.32
C THR A 141 13.95 -14.94 -7.88
N TYR A 142 12.95 -14.88 -6.99
CA TYR A 142 13.26 -14.75 -5.56
C TYR A 142 14.07 -15.94 -5.06
N LEU A 143 13.78 -17.16 -5.54
CA LEU A 143 14.46 -18.36 -5.07
C LEU A 143 15.95 -18.35 -5.40
N GLU A 144 16.32 -17.80 -6.54
CA GLU A 144 17.72 -17.67 -6.96
C GLU A 144 18.55 -16.74 -6.06
N LEU A 145 17.92 -15.80 -5.33
CA LEU A 145 18.64 -14.98 -4.34
C LEU A 145 19.31 -15.80 -3.24
N ALA A 146 18.86 -17.02 -3.01
CA ALA A 146 19.43 -17.95 -2.06
C ALA A 146 20.61 -18.77 -2.62
N ASP A 147 20.98 -18.60 -3.91
CA ASP A 147 22.12 -19.27 -4.50
C ASP A 147 23.42 -18.83 -3.80
N PRO A 148 24.31 -19.76 -3.41
CA PRO A 148 25.61 -19.45 -2.81
C PRO A 148 26.51 -18.52 -3.63
N ALA A 149 26.27 -18.38 -4.95
CA ALA A 149 26.96 -17.41 -5.80
C ALA A 149 26.78 -15.96 -5.35
N TYR A 150 25.75 -15.69 -4.55
CA TYR A 150 25.45 -14.37 -3.97
C TYR A 150 25.89 -14.24 -2.51
N ALA A 151 26.71 -15.14 -1.98
CA ALA A 151 27.21 -15.08 -0.60
C ALA A 151 27.88 -13.74 -0.30
N GLY A 152 27.44 -13.06 0.75
CA GLY A 152 27.97 -11.76 1.17
C GLY A 152 27.60 -10.58 0.26
N LYS A 153 26.57 -10.70 -0.61
CA LYS A 153 26.23 -9.67 -1.61
C LYS A 153 24.86 -9.05 -1.42
N VAL A 154 23.98 -9.63 -0.62
CA VAL A 154 22.56 -9.24 -0.53
C VAL A 154 22.30 -8.29 0.63
N CYS A 155 21.70 -7.13 0.35
CA CYS A 155 21.11 -6.24 1.34
C CYS A 155 19.59 -6.42 1.36
N ILE A 156 19.06 -6.75 2.53
CA ILE A 156 17.63 -6.93 2.75
C ILE A 156 17.27 -6.50 4.17
N ARG A 157 16.00 -6.14 4.40
CA ARG A 157 15.54 -5.67 5.72
C ARG A 157 15.41 -6.80 6.74
N SER A 158 15.21 -6.40 7.99
CA SER A 158 14.91 -7.27 9.13
C SER A 158 13.66 -8.13 8.88
N SER A 159 13.62 -9.31 9.53
CA SER A 159 12.44 -10.19 9.60
C SER A 159 11.23 -9.57 10.28
N SER A 160 11.45 -8.59 11.15
CA SER A 160 10.38 -7.83 11.80
C SER A 160 9.65 -6.88 10.86
N ASN A 161 10.18 -6.65 9.65
CA ASN A 161 9.57 -5.80 8.67
C ASN A 161 8.43 -6.51 7.93
N THR A 162 7.25 -5.89 7.88
CA THR A 162 6.05 -6.47 7.27
C THR A 162 6.24 -6.84 5.80
N TYR A 163 7.04 -6.08 5.03
CA TYR A 163 7.27 -6.36 3.61
C TYR A 163 8.01 -7.68 3.39
N ASN A 164 8.97 -8.00 4.27
CA ASN A 164 9.65 -9.28 4.24
C ASN A 164 8.76 -10.42 4.73
N GLN A 165 7.92 -10.16 5.73
CA GLN A 165 6.94 -11.15 6.21
C GLN A 165 5.97 -11.53 5.10
N THR A 166 5.45 -10.55 4.35
CA THR A 166 4.53 -10.80 3.25
C THR A 166 5.22 -11.43 2.04
N LEU A 167 6.48 -11.04 1.74
CA LEU A 167 7.26 -11.70 0.69
C LEU A 167 7.50 -13.19 1.03
N LEU A 168 7.95 -13.49 2.24
CA LEU A 168 8.17 -14.89 2.63
C LEU A 168 6.86 -15.68 2.65
N ALA A 169 5.74 -15.06 3.09
CA ALA A 169 4.43 -15.67 3.03
C ALA A 169 3.98 -15.96 1.58
N SER A 170 4.32 -15.08 0.62
CA SER A 170 4.09 -15.32 -0.81
C SER A 170 4.93 -16.51 -1.32
N ILE A 171 6.20 -16.63 -0.89
CA ILE A 171 7.04 -17.77 -1.24
C ILE A 171 6.47 -19.07 -0.65
N VAL A 172 5.96 -19.03 0.60
CA VAL A 172 5.24 -20.20 1.19
C VAL A 172 4.02 -20.55 0.35
N THR A 173 3.26 -19.55 -0.09
CA THR A 173 2.03 -19.76 -0.88
C THR A 173 2.31 -20.46 -2.21
N HIS A 174 3.37 -20.06 -2.92
CA HIS A 174 3.70 -20.59 -4.24
C HIS A 174 4.54 -21.86 -4.22
N HIS A 175 5.40 -22.01 -3.20
CA HIS A 175 6.44 -23.05 -3.20
C HIS A 175 6.41 -23.98 -1.99
N GLY A 176 5.56 -23.69 -1.00
CA GLY A 176 5.45 -24.45 0.25
C GLY A 176 6.49 -24.08 1.31
N GLU A 177 6.27 -24.57 2.54
CA GLU A 177 7.05 -24.22 3.75
C GLU A 177 8.53 -24.60 3.63
N GLU A 178 8.85 -25.78 3.12
CA GLU A 178 10.23 -26.29 3.03
C GLU A 178 11.07 -25.49 2.04
N ALA A 179 10.54 -25.16 0.85
CA ALA A 179 11.23 -24.31 -0.12
C ALA A 179 11.42 -22.89 0.42
N ALA A 180 10.42 -22.34 1.09
CA ALA A 180 10.49 -21.03 1.73
C ALA A 180 11.54 -21.00 2.87
N LYS A 181 11.66 -22.07 3.65
CA LYS A 181 12.65 -22.20 4.70
C LYS A 181 14.07 -22.29 4.12
N THR A 182 14.25 -23.10 3.07
CA THR A 182 15.51 -23.21 2.35
C THR A 182 15.94 -21.85 1.79
N TRP A 183 15.00 -21.14 1.15
CA TRP A 183 15.24 -19.79 0.65
C TRP A 183 15.65 -18.82 1.78
N ALA A 184 14.91 -18.79 2.88
CA ALA A 184 15.18 -17.88 3.97
C ALA A 184 16.55 -18.13 4.62
N ALA A 185 16.97 -19.40 4.75
CA ALA A 185 18.29 -19.78 5.23
C ALA A 185 19.38 -19.30 4.26
N GLY A 186 19.23 -19.55 2.95
CA GLY A 186 20.17 -19.08 1.94
C GLY A 186 20.29 -17.56 1.89
N ILE A 187 19.19 -16.82 2.10
CA ILE A 187 19.26 -15.35 2.21
C ILE A 187 20.09 -14.93 3.43
N VAL A 188 19.94 -15.59 4.59
CA VAL A 188 20.74 -15.30 5.78
C VAL A 188 22.24 -15.49 5.48
N ASP A 189 22.60 -16.56 4.78
CA ASP A 189 23.97 -16.85 4.38
C ASP A 189 24.51 -15.84 3.34
N ASN A 190 23.63 -15.31 2.50
CA ASN A 190 23.98 -14.39 1.42
C ASN A 190 23.98 -12.90 1.84
N MET A 191 23.58 -12.57 3.07
CA MET A 191 23.58 -11.18 3.53
C MET A 191 24.99 -10.57 3.53
N ALA A 192 25.13 -9.39 2.90
CA ALA A 192 26.37 -8.61 2.91
C ALA A 192 26.63 -8.00 4.31
N ARG A 193 25.60 -7.79 5.08
CA ARG A 193 25.62 -7.23 6.44
C ARG A 193 24.40 -7.67 7.24
N PRO A 194 24.43 -7.57 8.58
CA PRO A 194 23.22 -7.74 9.36
C PRO A 194 22.11 -6.80 8.87
N PRO A 195 20.83 -7.24 8.88
CA PRO A 195 19.71 -6.40 8.47
C PRO A 195 19.65 -5.08 9.23
N GLN A 196 19.57 -3.97 8.51
CA GLN A 196 19.48 -2.63 9.10
C GLN A 196 18.74 -1.66 8.16
N GLY A 197 18.15 -0.63 8.75
CA GLY A 197 17.51 0.47 8.04
C GLY A 197 16.24 0.09 7.27
N GLY A 198 15.80 1.02 6.42
CA GLY A 198 14.63 0.89 5.55
C GLY A 198 14.99 0.43 4.13
N ASP A 199 14.00 0.37 3.25
CA ASP A 199 14.22 -0.01 1.84
C ASP A 199 15.16 0.97 1.11
N THR A 200 15.08 2.27 1.39
CA THR A 200 16.04 3.26 0.88
C THR A 200 17.47 2.93 1.27
N ASP A 201 17.69 2.40 2.49
CA ASP A 201 19.03 2.06 2.97
C ASP A 201 19.58 0.80 2.32
N GLN A 202 18.69 -0.10 1.84
CA GLN A 202 19.12 -1.23 1.02
C GLN A 202 19.63 -0.74 -0.36
N LEU A 203 18.92 0.20 -1.00
CA LEU A 203 19.35 0.81 -2.26
C LEU A 203 20.66 1.63 -2.08
N ARG A 204 20.79 2.38 -0.98
CA ARG A 204 22.04 3.07 -0.63
C ARG A 204 23.22 2.10 -0.47
N GLY A 205 22.97 0.89 0.04
CA GLY A 205 23.96 -0.15 0.14
C GLY A 205 24.58 -0.53 -1.21
N ILE A 206 23.78 -0.54 -2.29
CA ILE A 206 24.28 -0.74 -3.66
C ILE A 206 25.17 0.44 -4.07
N VAL A 207 24.66 1.67 -3.91
CA VAL A 207 25.39 2.89 -4.32
C VAL A 207 26.72 3.04 -3.59
N SER A 208 26.75 2.71 -2.30
CA SER A 208 27.98 2.75 -1.48
C SER A 208 28.94 1.58 -1.74
N GLY A 209 28.50 0.54 -2.46
CA GLY A 209 29.26 -0.67 -2.70
C GLY A 209 29.31 -1.64 -1.52
N GLU A 210 28.48 -1.45 -0.49
CA GLU A 210 28.34 -2.34 0.66
C GLU A 210 27.66 -3.66 0.27
N CYS A 211 26.73 -3.61 -0.69
CA CYS A 211 26.12 -4.79 -1.29
C CYS A 211 26.07 -4.68 -2.83
N GLU A 212 25.90 -5.81 -3.48
CA GLU A 212 25.79 -5.88 -4.94
C GLU A 212 24.32 -6.05 -5.36
N ILE A 213 23.48 -6.58 -4.48
CA ILE A 213 22.06 -6.85 -4.70
C ILE A 213 21.26 -6.34 -3.51
N ALA A 214 20.07 -5.80 -3.77
CA ALA A 214 19.14 -5.40 -2.72
C ALA A 214 17.70 -5.79 -3.07
N VAL A 215 16.89 -6.04 -2.05
CA VAL A 215 15.44 -6.22 -2.20
C VAL A 215 14.72 -5.01 -1.59
N SER A 216 13.94 -4.32 -2.41
CA SER A 216 13.22 -3.12 -2.02
C SER A 216 11.86 -3.03 -2.70
N ASN A 217 10.93 -2.27 -2.13
CA ASN A 217 9.68 -1.94 -2.83
C ASN A 217 9.95 -0.92 -3.95
N SER A 218 9.20 -1.05 -5.02
CA SER A 218 9.30 -0.25 -6.25
C SER A 218 9.31 1.26 -6.02
N TYR A 219 8.42 1.76 -5.18
CA TYR A 219 8.22 3.20 -4.97
C TYR A 219 9.41 3.92 -4.31
N TYR A 220 10.31 3.21 -3.63
CA TYR A 220 11.53 3.85 -3.08
C TYR A 220 12.50 4.24 -4.19
N PHE A 221 12.64 3.40 -5.20
CA PHE A 221 13.46 3.70 -6.37
C PHE A 221 12.77 4.76 -7.26
N ALA A 222 11.49 4.60 -7.57
CA ALA A 222 10.71 5.57 -8.34
C ALA A 222 10.76 6.97 -7.70
N ARG A 223 10.64 7.05 -6.36
CA ARG A 223 10.79 8.31 -5.62
C ARG A 223 12.18 8.92 -5.80
N ALA A 224 13.24 8.11 -5.80
CA ALA A 224 14.60 8.60 -5.97
C ALA A 224 14.88 9.09 -7.40
N LEU A 225 14.14 8.63 -8.40
CA LEU A 225 14.13 9.19 -9.76
C LEU A 225 13.47 10.59 -9.79
N ARG A 226 12.40 10.77 -9.03
CA ARG A 226 11.59 11.99 -9.04
C ARG A 226 12.07 13.07 -8.06
N LYS A 227 12.57 12.67 -6.90
CA LYS A 227 13.01 13.56 -5.82
C LYS A 227 14.48 13.33 -5.49
N ASN A 228 15.15 14.38 -5.00
CA ASN A 228 16.51 14.22 -4.48
C ASN A 228 16.46 13.46 -3.13
N VAL A 229 16.78 12.18 -3.16
CA VAL A 229 16.94 11.32 -1.98
C VAL A 229 18.43 11.24 -1.66
N LYS A 230 18.86 11.96 -0.62
CA LYS A 230 20.27 12.07 -0.22
C LYS A 230 20.96 10.70 -0.15
N GLY A 231 22.10 10.58 -0.81
CA GLY A 231 22.93 9.37 -0.85
C GLY A 231 22.33 8.24 -1.69
N LEU A 232 21.38 8.55 -2.57
CA LEU A 232 20.79 7.59 -3.52
C LEU A 232 20.62 8.22 -4.91
N SER A 233 19.94 9.38 -5.01
CA SER A 233 19.55 9.94 -6.31
C SER A 233 20.72 10.34 -7.20
N ASP A 234 21.83 10.80 -6.62
CA ASP A 234 23.01 11.26 -7.38
C ASP A 234 23.72 10.13 -8.15
N ASP A 235 23.48 8.87 -7.75
CA ASP A 235 24.12 7.68 -8.30
C ASP A 235 23.08 6.61 -8.69
N ILE A 236 21.83 6.99 -8.87
CA ILE A 236 20.71 6.07 -9.13
C ILE A 236 20.89 5.25 -10.41
N GLU A 237 21.60 5.79 -11.39
CA GLU A 237 21.92 5.15 -12.67
C GLU A 237 22.82 3.91 -12.53
N LYS A 238 23.53 3.76 -11.41
CA LYS A 238 24.34 2.56 -11.10
C LYS A 238 23.47 1.34 -10.81
N ILE A 239 22.20 1.58 -10.41
CA ILE A 239 21.27 0.53 -9.98
C ILE A 239 20.51 -0.03 -11.20
N GLY A 240 20.55 -1.34 -11.36
CA GLY A 240 19.71 -2.10 -12.27
C GLY A 240 18.45 -2.59 -11.58
N ILE A 241 17.41 -2.82 -12.37
CA ILE A 241 16.11 -3.33 -11.94
C ILE A 241 15.90 -4.73 -12.50
N GLN A 242 15.54 -5.68 -11.65
CA GLN A 242 15.12 -7.02 -12.04
C GLN A 242 13.79 -7.34 -11.39
N PHE A 243 12.72 -7.35 -12.17
CA PHE A 243 11.45 -7.90 -11.73
C PHE A 243 11.56 -9.42 -11.66
N PRO A 244 11.36 -10.03 -10.48
CA PRO A 244 11.57 -11.47 -10.35
C PRO A 244 10.39 -12.29 -10.88
N SER A 245 10.66 -13.57 -11.19
CA SER A 245 9.67 -14.60 -11.52
C SER A 245 8.82 -14.31 -12.77
N GLN A 246 9.35 -13.57 -13.75
CA GLN A 246 8.61 -13.12 -14.92
C GLN A 246 8.11 -14.26 -15.83
N ASP A 247 8.86 -15.36 -15.89
CA ASP A 247 8.48 -16.56 -16.67
C ASP A 247 7.52 -17.48 -15.91
N THR A 248 7.20 -17.15 -14.64
CA THR A 248 6.35 -17.98 -13.78
C THR A 248 5.20 -17.18 -13.20
N VAL A 249 5.17 -16.96 -11.88
CA VAL A 249 4.04 -16.32 -11.17
C VAL A 249 4.03 -14.79 -11.30
N GLY A 250 5.16 -14.16 -11.61
CA GLY A 250 5.32 -12.72 -11.63
C GLY A 250 5.93 -12.16 -10.34
N ALA A 251 6.17 -10.86 -10.31
CA ALA A 251 6.73 -10.17 -9.17
C ALA A 251 5.69 -10.06 -8.05
N HIS A 252 6.11 -10.38 -6.80
CA HIS A 252 5.25 -10.23 -5.62
C HIS A 252 4.76 -8.79 -5.48
N MET A 253 3.43 -8.65 -5.39
CA MET A 253 2.75 -7.39 -5.13
C MET A 253 2.29 -7.30 -3.68
N ASN A 254 2.29 -6.09 -3.16
CA ASN A 254 1.68 -5.76 -1.89
C ASN A 254 0.89 -4.46 -2.05
N LEU A 255 0.08 -4.09 -1.06
CA LEU A 255 -0.86 -2.99 -1.20
C LEU A 255 -0.84 -2.01 -0.01
N SER A 256 -1.39 -0.81 -0.23
CA SER A 256 -2.04 -0.03 0.82
C SER A 256 -3.53 -0.22 0.67
N GLY A 257 -4.21 -0.42 1.78
CA GLY A 257 -5.64 -0.71 1.75
C GLY A 257 -6.36 -0.21 2.99
N ALA A 258 -7.66 -0.30 2.95
CA ALA A 258 -8.53 0.12 4.02
C ALA A 258 -9.73 -0.82 4.19
N GLY A 259 -10.28 -0.81 5.39
CA GLY A 259 -11.52 -1.48 5.72
C GLY A 259 -12.37 -0.63 6.66
N VAL A 260 -13.69 -0.86 6.62
CA VAL A 260 -14.64 -0.19 7.52
C VAL A 260 -14.55 -0.85 8.91
N ALA A 261 -14.47 -0.02 9.95
CA ALA A 261 -14.41 -0.49 11.34
C ALA A 261 -15.68 -1.27 11.72
N ALA A 262 -15.53 -2.31 12.55
CA ALA A 262 -16.64 -3.20 12.94
C ALA A 262 -17.83 -2.47 13.56
N HIS A 263 -17.56 -1.34 14.23
CA HIS A 263 -18.56 -0.50 14.90
C HIS A 263 -18.58 0.93 14.37
N ALA A 264 -18.24 1.13 13.09
CA ALA A 264 -18.18 2.44 12.45
C ALA A 264 -19.47 3.25 12.68
N PRO A 265 -19.41 4.40 13.39
CA PRO A 265 -20.58 5.23 13.62
C PRO A 265 -21.10 5.90 12.33
N ASN A 266 -20.21 6.14 11.35
CA ASN A 266 -20.53 6.78 10.08
C ASN A 266 -20.27 5.84 8.90
N LYS A 267 -20.79 4.59 8.98
CA LYS A 267 -20.53 3.51 7.99
C LYS A 267 -20.76 3.94 6.54
N GLU A 268 -21.85 4.63 6.26
CA GLU A 268 -22.21 5.04 4.89
C GLU A 268 -21.20 6.05 4.33
N ASN A 269 -20.76 6.99 5.15
CA ASN A 269 -19.72 7.96 4.77
C ASN A 269 -18.37 7.28 4.59
N ALA A 270 -18.07 6.26 5.42
CA ALA A 270 -16.86 5.43 5.25
C ALA A 270 -16.87 4.71 3.90
N ILE A 271 -17.98 4.09 3.50
CA ILE A 271 -18.11 3.43 2.20
C ILE A 271 -17.93 4.45 1.06
N LYS A 272 -18.60 5.61 1.12
CA LYS A 272 -18.40 6.68 0.12
C LYS A 272 -16.95 7.10 -0.03
N PHE A 273 -16.22 7.20 1.09
CA PHE A 273 -14.80 7.53 1.05
C PHE A 273 -13.97 6.42 0.39
N LEU A 274 -14.22 5.14 0.71
CA LEU A 274 -13.53 4.02 0.05
C LEU A 274 -13.84 3.97 -1.46
N GLU A 275 -15.08 4.21 -1.86
CA GLU A 275 -15.48 4.31 -3.28
C GLU A 275 -14.76 5.47 -3.99
N TYR A 276 -14.61 6.62 -3.30
CA TYR A 276 -13.82 7.74 -3.82
C TYR A 276 -12.34 7.34 -4.01
N LEU A 277 -11.72 6.61 -3.07
CA LEU A 277 -10.35 6.12 -3.23
C LEU A 277 -10.19 5.19 -4.44
N ALA A 278 -11.24 4.49 -4.87
CA ALA A 278 -11.27 3.68 -6.08
C ALA A 278 -11.59 4.50 -7.35
N SER A 279 -11.79 5.81 -7.26
CA SER A 279 -12.00 6.66 -8.44
C SER A 279 -10.70 6.85 -9.23
N GLU A 280 -10.81 7.07 -10.55
CA GLU A 280 -9.65 7.37 -11.41
C GLU A 280 -8.84 8.55 -10.88
N ARG A 281 -9.54 9.59 -10.37
CA ARG A 281 -8.92 10.78 -9.79
C ARG A 281 -8.03 10.45 -8.59
N ALA A 282 -8.57 9.72 -7.62
CA ALA A 282 -7.82 9.31 -6.42
C ALA A 282 -6.66 8.36 -6.76
N GLN A 283 -6.87 7.46 -7.69
CA GLN A 283 -5.84 6.52 -8.15
C GLN A 283 -4.65 7.22 -8.83
N GLY A 284 -4.92 8.32 -9.55
CA GLY A 284 -3.87 9.19 -10.11
C GLY A 284 -2.98 9.82 -9.02
N TYR A 285 -3.53 10.19 -7.86
CA TYR A 285 -2.75 10.69 -6.72
C TYR A 285 -1.80 9.64 -6.15
N PHE A 286 -2.22 8.38 -6.04
CA PHE A 286 -1.34 7.33 -5.55
C PHE A 286 -0.13 7.13 -6.46
N SER A 287 -0.30 7.24 -7.77
CA SER A 287 0.80 7.16 -8.72
C SER A 287 1.69 8.41 -8.67
N ALA A 288 1.12 9.59 -8.87
CA ALA A 288 1.88 10.83 -8.97
C ALA A 288 2.47 11.32 -7.64
N GLY A 289 1.74 11.14 -6.54
CA GLY A 289 2.14 11.59 -5.21
C GLY A 289 3.08 10.65 -4.49
N ASN A 290 2.77 9.36 -4.53
CA ASN A 290 3.41 8.34 -3.70
C ASN A 290 4.35 7.39 -4.46
N ASP A 291 4.41 7.51 -5.81
CA ASP A 291 5.20 6.63 -6.68
C ASP A 291 4.74 5.15 -6.60
N GLU A 292 3.45 4.92 -6.29
CA GLU A 292 2.83 3.61 -6.19
C GLU A 292 2.06 3.26 -7.47
N TYR A 293 1.87 1.97 -7.75
CA TYR A 293 0.99 1.53 -8.83
C TYR A 293 -0.48 1.72 -8.40
N PRO A 294 -1.34 2.24 -9.27
CA PRO A 294 -2.78 2.24 -9.03
C PRO A 294 -3.32 0.81 -8.86
N SER A 295 -4.39 0.64 -8.09
CA SER A 295 -5.11 -0.64 -8.00
C SER A 295 -6.20 -0.76 -9.07
N VAL A 296 -6.69 0.35 -9.60
CA VAL A 296 -7.70 0.39 -10.65
C VAL A 296 -7.01 0.38 -12.02
N GLU A 297 -7.50 -0.46 -12.92
CA GLU A 297 -6.99 -0.56 -14.28
C GLU A 297 -7.26 0.70 -15.11
N GLY A 298 -6.39 0.96 -16.09
CA GLY A 298 -6.52 2.07 -17.04
C GLY A 298 -6.09 3.44 -16.51
N VAL A 299 -5.63 3.54 -15.28
CA VAL A 299 -5.10 4.78 -14.71
C VAL A 299 -3.68 5.00 -15.21
N GLU A 300 -3.40 6.21 -15.70
CA GLU A 300 -2.07 6.58 -16.21
C GLU A 300 -1.02 6.57 -15.07
N LEU A 301 0.12 5.94 -15.35
CA LEU A 301 1.23 5.90 -14.41
C LEU A 301 2.00 7.23 -14.45
N ALA A 302 2.43 7.70 -13.29
CA ALA A 302 3.39 8.79 -13.23
C ALA A 302 4.72 8.39 -13.89
N GLU A 303 5.43 9.37 -14.45
CA GLU A 303 6.70 9.15 -15.16
C GLU A 303 7.72 8.34 -14.33
N SER A 304 7.82 8.63 -13.02
CA SER A 304 8.71 7.91 -12.11
C SER A 304 8.36 6.44 -11.94
N VAL A 305 7.06 6.09 -11.99
CA VAL A 305 6.57 4.71 -11.90
C VAL A 305 6.73 4.00 -13.25
N ALA A 306 6.37 4.68 -14.35
CA ALA A 306 6.52 4.17 -15.71
C ALA A 306 7.99 3.88 -16.06
N ALA A 307 8.93 4.68 -15.53
CA ALA A 307 10.37 4.48 -15.72
C ALA A 307 10.91 3.17 -15.14
N LEU A 308 10.16 2.47 -14.28
CA LEU A 308 10.53 1.14 -13.80
C LEU A 308 10.40 0.06 -14.89
N GLY A 309 9.60 0.34 -15.95
CA GLY A 309 9.33 -0.60 -17.04
C GLY A 309 8.14 -1.52 -16.77
N ASP A 310 7.78 -2.28 -17.80
CA ASP A 310 6.68 -3.24 -17.77
C ASP A 310 7.11 -4.54 -17.10
N PHE A 311 6.19 -5.18 -16.39
CA PHE A 311 6.43 -6.46 -15.73
C PHE A 311 5.12 -7.25 -15.55
N LYS A 312 5.28 -8.55 -15.36
CA LYS A 312 4.18 -9.42 -14.92
C LYS A 312 4.06 -9.36 -13.42
N ALA A 313 2.92 -8.85 -12.93
CA ALA A 313 2.58 -8.87 -11.51
C ALA A 313 2.06 -10.26 -11.10
N ASP A 314 2.39 -10.68 -9.88
CA ASP A 314 1.72 -11.82 -9.25
C ASP A 314 0.27 -11.45 -8.92
N THR A 315 -0.66 -12.26 -9.39
CA THR A 315 -2.11 -12.05 -9.21
C THR A 315 -2.74 -12.97 -8.16
N VAL A 316 -1.92 -13.62 -7.33
CA VAL A 316 -2.45 -14.39 -6.20
C VAL A 316 -3.24 -13.46 -5.27
N ASN A 317 -4.41 -13.93 -4.79
CA ASN A 317 -5.17 -13.13 -3.83
C ASN A 317 -4.37 -12.93 -2.54
N LEU A 318 -4.22 -11.66 -2.14
CA LEU A 318 -3.39 -11.30 -0.99
C LEU A 318 -3.96 -11.77 0.35
N SER A 319 -5.26 -12.07 0.45
CA SER A 319 -5.84 -12.77 1.62
C SER A 319 -5.28 -14.18 1.78
N ILE A 320 -4.99 -14.88 0.67
CA ILE A 320 -4.37 -16.22 0.70
C ILE A 320 -2.92 -16.10 1.18
N VAL A 321 -2.17 -15.12 0.67
CA VAL A 321 -0.81 -14.84 1.14
C VAL A 321 -0.80 -14.52 2.63
N ALA A 322 -1.73 -13.70 3.08
CA ALA A 322 -1.82 -13.29 4.48
C ALA A 322 -2.02 -14.45 5.46
N LYS A 323 -2.71 -15.53 5.05
CA LYS A 323 -2.87 -16.76 5.86
C LYS A 323 -1.54 -17.43 6.20
N ASN A 324 -0.49 -17.21 5.38
CA ASN A 324 0.84 -17.80 5.55
C ASN A 324 1.83 -16.92 6.35
N ILE A 325 1.42 -15.73 6.81
CA ILE A 325 2.28 -14.84 7.61
C ILE A 325 2.76 -15.50 8.93
N PRO A 326 1.93 -16.22 9.69
CA PRO A 326 2.41 -16.93 10.88
C PRO A 326 3.48 -17.99 10.56
N VAL A 327 3.35 -18.68 9.42
CA VAL A 327 4.36 -19.64 8.93
C VAL A 327 5.64 -18.92 8.57
N ALA A 328 5.57 -17.79 7.86
CA ALA A 328 6.72 -16.96 7.53
C ALA A 328 7.45 -16.49 8.80
N GLN A 329 6.73 -16.04 9.82
CA GLN A 329 7.33 -15.63 11.08
C GLN A 329 8.04 -16.78 11.82
N LYS A 330 7.46 -17.97 11.80
CA LYS A 330 8.08 -19.19 12.34
C LYS A 330 9.38 -19.49 11.61
N ILE A 331 9.38 -19.46 10.27
CA ILE A 331 10.58 -19.71 9.45
C ILE A 331 11.67 -18.69 9.77
N PHE A 332 11.38 -17.39 9.85
CA PHE A 332 12.37 -16.37 10.22
C PHE A 332 13.06 -16.67 11.53
N ASN A 333 12.29 -17.09 12.55
CA ASN A 333 12.84 -17.46 13.86
C ASN A 333 13.75 -18.69 13.78
N GLU A 334 13.34 -19.71 13.00
CA GLU A 334 14.09 -20.97 12.85
C GLU A 334 15.42 -20.78 12.12
N VAL A 335 15.47 -19.91 11.09
CA VAL A 335 16.68 -19.64 10.32
C VAL A 335 17.58 -18.54 10.92
N GLY A 336 17.12 -17.89 11.99
CA GLY A 336 17.87 -16.83 12.66
C GLY A 336 17.94 -15.52 11.88
N TRP A 337 16.99 -15.26 10.98
CA TRP A 337 16.90 -13.97 10.29
C TRP A 337 16.43 -12.90 11.29
N LYS A 338 17.28 -11.94 11.59
CA LYS A 338 17.05 -10.89 12.59
C LYS A 338 16.33 -9.66 12.03
#